data_921b69d78363cd1b0cc21538da15dd01
#
_entry.id   921b69d78363cd1b0cc21538da15dd01
#
_cell.length_a   1.000
_cell.length_b   1.000
_cell.length_c   1.000
_cell.angle_alpha   90.00
_cell.angle_beta   90.00
_cell.angle_gamma   90.00
#
_symmetry.space_group_name_H-M   'P 1'
#
loop_
_entity.id
_entity.type
_entity.pdbx_description
1 polymer ?
#
loop_
_entity_poly.entity_id
_entity_poly.type
_entity_poly.pdbx_seq_one_letter_code
_entity_poly.pdbx_strand_id
1 'polypeptide(L)'
;SDHQLGKITGFAIDKGIHIAYGPKENGVIEIQSVQFEKRAQWHVQATPAVRENDWADHLRGATIALCKRYPLRRGLCAVLCGELPIGGLSSSAAVIISFLSALSAMNGIRLSPEELIEISKEAENRYVGVSCGKLDQSCEVYCKKDYLLYMDLLDDSYELIPRHPDMRPYRIAIFFSGLERSLAGSAFNMRVDECRSAAYALKAYAGMEYGKFEETNLRDVPYEVYLRYRDRLPESWRRRAEHWYTEFDRVQRGAEAW
;
A
#
# COMPACT_ATOMS: atom_id res chain seq x y z
N SER A 1 10.01 -3.55 -2.20
CA SER A 1 10.47 -3.22 -3.55
C SER A 1 9.49 -2.32 -4.30
N ASP A 2 8.21 -2.34 -3.98
CA ASP A 2 7.14 -1.55 -4.61
C ASP A 2 7.38 -0.03 -4.52
N HIS A 3 7.85 0.48 -3.37
CA HIS A 3 8.22 1.89 -3.21
C HIS A 3 9.44 2.34 -4.05
N GLN A 4 10.05 1.45 -4.83
CA GLN A 4 11.15 1.71 -5.77
C GLN A 4 10.78 1.29 -7.20
N LEU A 5 9.50 1.36 -7.54
CA LEU A 5 8.93 1.02 -8.86
C LEU A 5 9.31 -0.40 -9.34
N GLY A 6 9.41 -1.34 -8.41
CA GLY A 6 9.71 -2.75 -8.73
C GLY A 6 8.49 -3.49 -9.26
N LYS A 7 8.74 -4.70 -9.76
CA LYS A 7 7.67 -5.65 -10.06
C LYS A 7 7.17 -6.30 -8.78
N ILE A 8 5.90 -6.66 -8.75
CA ILE A 8 5.24 -7.28 -7.62
C ILE A 8 4.42 -8.50 -8.03
N THR A 9 4.24 -9.41 -7.10
CA THR A 9 3.23 -10.46 -7.17
C THR A 9 2.38 -10.43 -5.91
N GLY A 10 1.11 -10.81 -6.05
CA GLY A 10 0.18 -10.91 -4.93
C GLY A 10 -0.98 -11.83 -5.26
N PHE A 11 -1.68 -12.28 -4.22
CA PHE A 11 -2.91 -13.06 -4.37
C PHE A 11 -3.89 -12.75 -3.24
N ALA A 12 -5.18 -12.96 -3.51
CA ALA A 12 -6.22 -12.78 -2.52
C ALA A 12 -6.28 -13.98 -1.56
N ILE A 13 -6.52 -13.70 -0.28
CA ILE A 13 -6.87 -14.70 0.73
C ILE A 13 -8.36 -14.61 1.06
N ASP A 14 -8.89 -15.61 1.76
CA ASP A 14 -10.30 -15.70 2.16
C ASP A 14 -10.64 -14.91 3.45
N LYS A 15 -9.76 -14.02 3.85
CA LYS A 15 -9.89 -13.15 5.03
C LYS A 15 -9.87 -11.68 4.61
N GLY A 16 -10.64 -10.85 5.30
CA GLY A 16 -10.75 -9.45 4.91
C GLY A 16 -11.25 -8.52 6.00
N ILE A 17 -11.50 -7.29 5.57
CA ILE A 17 -12.17 -6.27 6.36
C ILE A 17 -13.62 -6.16 5.88
N HIS A 18 -14.54 -6.24 6.81
CA HIS A 18 -15.97 -6.07 6.58
C HIS A 18 -16.42 -4.71 7.10
N ILE A 19 -17.21 -4.01 6.31
CA ILE A 19 -17.84 -2.74 6.68
C ILE A 19 -19.35 -2.83 6.47
N ALA A 20 -20.11 -2.64 7.53
CA ALA A 20 -21.54 -2.40 7.47
C ALA A 20 -21.78 -0.88 7.62
N TYR A 21 -22.52 -0.27 6.71
CA TYR A 21 -22.67 1.17 6.68
C TYR A 21 -24.05 1.64 6.22
N GLY A 22 -24.41 2.86 6.61
CA GLY A 22 -25.60 3.56 6.18
C GLY A 22 -25.35 5.06 6.06
N PRO A 23 -26.23 5.80 5.35
CA PRO A 23 -26.04 7.23 5.08
C PRO A 23 -26.23 8.11 6.32
N LYS A 24 -25.46 9.21 6.37
CA LYS A 24 -25.73 10.37 7.22
C LYS A 24 -25.76 11.62 6.34
N GLU A 25 -26.96 12.23 6.21
CA GLU A 25 -27.19 13.36 5.30
C GLU A 25 -26.46 14.65 5.72
N ASN A 26 -26.09 14.77 6.99
CA ASN A 26 -25.43 15.95 7.56
C ASN A 26 -23.90 15.98 7.37
N GLY A 27 -23.34 15.12 6.52
CA GLY A 27 -21.89 15.07 6.26
C GLY A 27 -21.05 14.50 7.42
N VAL A 28 -21.64 14.01 8.49
CA VAL A 28 -20.95 13.41 9.62
C VAL A 28 -20.58 11.97 9.31
N ILE A 29 -19.32 11.63 9.51
CA ILE A 29 -18.81 10.25 9.54
C ILE A 29 -18.77 9.82 11.01
N GLU A 30 -19.42 8.72 11.31
CA GLU A 30 -19.40 8.07 12.62
C GLU A 30 -19.09 6.60 12.41
N ILE A 31 -17.99 6.14 12.98
CA ILE A 31 -17.51 4.79 12.72
C ILE A 31 -17.04 4.10 13.98
N GLN A 32 -17.39 2.84 14.13
CA GLN A 32 -16.97 1.99 15.23
C GLN A 32 -16.09 0.85 14.69
N SER A 33 -14.95 0.64 15.32
CA SER A 33 -14.13 -0.56 15.12
C SER A 33 -14.48 -1.60 16.18
N VAL A 34 -14.76 -2.81 15.73
CA VAL A 34 -14.99 -3.96 16.62
C VAL A 34 -13.68 -4.36 17.31
N GLN A 35 -12.58 -4.43 16.58
CA GLN A 35 -11.27 -4.85 17.12
C GLN A 35 -10.72 -3.92 18.20
N PHE A 36 -10.90 -2.61 18.01
CA PHE A 36 -10.41 -1.61 18.96
C PHE A 36 -11.42 -1.26 20.03
N GLU A 37 -12.68 -1.70 19.90
CA GLU A 37 -13.80 -1.32 20.78
C GLU A 37 -13.96 0.20 20.93
N LYS A 38 -13.58 0.95 19.88
CA LYS A 38 -13.53 2.42 19.87
C LYS A 38 -14.39 2.99 18.75
N ARG A 39 -14.86 4.21 19.01
CA ARG A 39 -15.58 5.03 18.02
C ARG A 39 -14.75 6.23 17.64
N ALA A 40 -14.94 6.67 16.39
CA ALA A 40 -14.40 7.93 15.90
C ALA A 40 -15.49 8.69 15.14
N GLN A 41 -15.43 10.01 15.18
CA GLN A 41 -16.38 10.88 14.50
C GLN A 41 -15.70 12.12 13.98
N TRP A 42 -16.06 12.52 12.74
CA TRP A 42 -15.65 13.80 12.14
C TRP A 42 -16.65 14.20 11.07
N HIS A 43 -16.54 15.42 10.56
CA HIS A 43 -17.33 15.89 9.42
C HIS A 43 -16.48 15.88 8.15
N VAL A 44 -17.05 15.47 7.01
CA VAL A 44 -16.31 15.33 5.73
C VAL A 44 -15.59 16.62 5.32
N GLN A 45 -16.17 17.80 5.60
CA GLN A 45 -15.58 19.11 5.27
C GLN A 45 -14.70 19.68 6.41
N ALA A 46 -14.68 19.03 7.57
CA ALA A 46 -13.91 19.44 8.76
C ALA A 46 -13.11 18.26 9.33
N THR A 47 -12.61 17.40 8.45
CA THR A 47 -11.71 16.31 8.82
C THR A 47 -10.43 16.90 9.41
N PRO A 48 -9.96 16.42 10.58
CA PRO A 48 -8.72 16.89 11.19
C PRO A 48 -7.56 16.88 10.18
N ALA A 49 -6.90 18.03 10.00
CA ALA A 49 -5.81 18.17 9.04
C ALA A 49 -4.51 17.48 9.50
N VAL A 50 -4.38 17.25 10.80
CA VAL A 50 -3.25 16.58 11.44
C VAL A 50 -3.76 15.29 12.05
N ARG A 51 -2.98 14.23 11.94
CA ARG A 51 -3.32 12.94 12.54
C ARG A 51 -3.44 13.01 14.06
N GLU A 52 -4.39 12.27 14.60
CA GLU A 52 -4.65 12.17 16.04
C GLU A 52 -3.88 11.01 16.70
N ASN A 53 -3.12 10.24 15.91
CA ASN A 53 -2.34 9.05 16.29
C ASN A 53 -3.22 7.94 16.86
N ASP A 54 -4.39 7.75 16.27
CA ASP A 54 -5.30 6.66 16.59
C ASP A 54 -5.62 5.78 15.35
N TRP A 55 -6.41 4.74 15.56
CA TRP A 55 -6.80 3.77 14.52
C TRP A 55 -7.56 4.39 13.36
N ALA A 56 -8.26 5.51 13.56
CA ALA A 56 -9.10 6.15 12.56
C ALA A 56 -8.30 7.10 11.63
N ASP A 57 -7.02 7.31 11.86
CA ASP A 57 -6.20 8.18 11.02
C ASP A 57 -6.15 7.72 9.55
N HIS A 58 -6.16 6.42 9.30
CA HIS A 58 -6.27 5.88 7.94
C HIS A 58 -7.54 6.35 7.23
N LEU A 59 -8.67 6.42 7.95
CA LEU A 59 -9.97 6.81 7.44
C LEU A 59 -10.09 8.33 7.27
N ARG A 60 -9.49 9.10 8.18
CA ARG A 60 -9.37 10.56 8.06
C ARG A 60 -8.54 10.93 6.83
N GLY A 61 -7.39 10.27 6.66
CA GLY A 61 -6.55 10.43 5.47
C GLY A 61 -7.30 10.10 4.18
N ALA A 62 -8.06 9.01 4.17
CA ALA A 62 -8.90 8.61 3.04
C ALA A 62 -9.99 9.66 2.75
N THR A 63 -10.65 10.20 3.79
CA THR A 63 -11.64 11.28 3.63
C THR A 63 -11.02 12.51 2.96
N ILE A 64 -9.86 12.96 3.45
CA ILE A 64 -9.16 14.13 2.90
C ILE A 64 -8.74 13.88 1.45
N ALA A 65 -8.17 12.72 1.14
CA ALA A 65 -7.72 12.38 -0.20
C ALA A 65 -8.89 12.30 -1.21
N LEU A 66 -10.05 11.78 -0.76
CA LEU A 66 -11.25 11.73 -1.58
C LEU A 66 -11.86 13.14 -1.78
N CYS A 67 -11.93 13.96 -0.71
CA CYS A 67 -12.43 15.33 -0.77
C CYS A 67 -11.66 16.25 -1.73
N LYS A 68 -10.38 15.99 -1.97
CA LYS A 68 -9.57 16.75 -2.95
C LYS A 68 -10.04 16.52 -4.39
N ARG A 69 -10.68 15.39 -4.67
CA ARG A 69 -11.10 14.99 -6.01
C ARG A 69 -12.61 15.15 -6.24
N TYR A 70 -13.39 14.95 -5.18
CA TYR A 70 -14.83 14.88 -5.24
C TYR A 70 -15.50 15.68 -4.12
N PRO A 71 -16.54 16.46 -4.41
CA PRO A 71 -17.32 17.14 -3.38
C PRO A 71 -18.14 16.11 -2.58
N LEU A 72 -17.82 15.93 -1.31
CA LEU A 72 -18.62 15.07 -0.43
C LEU A 72 -19.69 15.89 0.29
N ARG A 73 -20.93 15.41 0.26
CA ARG A 73 -22.09 16.03 0.93
C ARG A 73 -22.61 15.15 2.06
N ARG A 74 -22.52 13.83 1.89
CA ARG A 74 -23.01 12.85 2.85
C ARG A 74 -21.84 12.24 3.61
N GLY A 75 -22.07 12.02 4.90
CA GLY A 75 -21.24 11.14 5.70
C GLY A 75 -21.80 9.73 5.72
N LEU A 76 -21.36 8.95 6.70
CA LEU A 76 -21.86 7.60 6.94
C LEU A 76 -21.82 7.25 8.44
N CYS A 77 -22.69 6.33 8.84
CA CYS A 77 -22.57 5.60 10.07
C CYS A 77 -22.11 4.18 9.70
N ALA A 78 -21.03 3.69 10.33
CA ALA A 78 -20.48 2.39 9.97
C ALA A 78 -19.89 1.62 11.15
N VAL A 79 -19.84 0.30 10.96
CA VAL A 79 -19.10 -0.62 11.82
C VAL A 79 -18.08 -1.37 10.98
N LEU A 80 -16.84 -1.39 11.43
CA LEU A 80 -15.73 -2.12 10.83
C LEU A 80 -15.38 -3.36 11.66
N CYS A 81 -15.19 -4.48 10.98
CA CYS A 81 -14.73 -5.73 11.55
C CYS A 81 -13.68 -6.37 10.66
N GLY A 82 -12.53 -6.74 11.22
CA GLY A 82 -11.49 -7.52 10.53
C GLY A 82 -11.45 -8.96 11.04
N GLU A 83 -11.05 -9.88 10.21
CA GLU A 83 -10.97 -11.31 10.55
C GLU A 83 -9.58 -11.73 11.01
N LEU A 84 -8.57 -10.89 10.82
CA LEU A 84 -7.18 -11.19 11.14
C LEU A 84 -6.64 -10.27 12.23
N PRO A 85 -5.64 -10.71 13.00
CA PRO A 85 -4.89 -9.83 13.89
C PRO A 85 -4.27 -8.66 13.13
N ILE A 86 -4.14 -7.52 13.82
CA ILE A 86 -3.55 -6.30 13.26
C ILE A 86 -2.06 -6.52 13.02
N GLY A 87 -1.63 -6.29 11.78
CA GLY A 87 -0.22 -6.25 11.37
C GLY A 87 0.19 -7.35 10.38
N GLY A 88 0.98 -6.95 9.39
CA GLY A 88 1.68 -7.84 8.46
C GLY A 88 0.91 -8.37 7.25
N LEU A 89 -0.40 -8.11 7.14
CA LEU A 89 -1.25 -8.57 6.03
C LEU A 89 -2.09 -7.43 5.44
N SER A 90 -1.47 -6.30 5.19
CA SER A 90 -2.07 -5.16 4.45
C SER A 90 -3.39 -4.63 5.02
N SER A 91 -3.63 -4.82 6.32
CA SER A 91 -4.89 -4.41 6.95
C SER A 91 -5.19 -2.92 6.86
N SER A 92 -4.17 -2.06 6.74
CA SER A 92 -4.34 -0.61 6.52
C SER A 92 -4.93 -0.31 5.15
N ALA A 93 -4.38 -0.91 4.09
CA ALA A 93 -4.91 -0.76 2.73
C ALA A 93 -6.34 -1.29 2.64
N ALA A 94 -6.61 -2.49 3.18
CA ALA A 94 -7.93 -3.11 3.19
C ALA A 94 -8.97 -2.23 3.91
N VAL A 95 -8.62 -1.65 5.05
CA VAL A 95 -9.52 -0.75 5.81
C VAL A 95 -9.79 0.54 5.03
N ILE A 96 -8.77 1.14 4.40
CA ILE A 96 -8.94 2.35 3.60
C ILE A 96 -9.82 2.07 2.38
N ILE A 97 -9.56 1.01 1.64
CA ILE A 97 -10.30 0.65 0.43
C ILE A 97 -11.76 0.33 0.74
N SER A 98 -12.03 -0.44 1.80
CA SER A 98 -13.39 -0.73 2.25
C SER A 98 -14.14 0.56 2.62
N PHE A 99 -13.50 1.47 3.34
CA PHE A 99 -14.08 2.73 3.74
C PHE A 99 -14.30 3.68 2.55
N LEU A 100 -13.32 3.82 1.64
CA LEU A 100 -13.46 4.63 0.43
C LEU A 100 -14.63 4.13 -0.43
N SER A 101 -14.77 2.81 -0.59
CA SER A 101 -15.87 2.21 -1.32
C SER A 101 -17.21 2.57 -0.71
N ALA A 102 -17.34 2.49 0.64
CA ALA A 102 -18.55 2.84 1.36
C ALA A 102 -18.87 4.34 1.25
N LEU A 103 -17.90 5.22 1.49
CA LEU A 103 -18.09 6.66 1.46
C LEU A 103 -18.40 7.17 0.06
N SER A 104 -17.74 6.60 -0.96
CA SER A 104 -18.02 6.89 -2.37
C SER A 104 -19.44 6.49 -2.76
N ALA A 105 -19.90 5.29 -2.36
CA ALA A 105 -21.26 4.83 -2.60
C ALA A 105 -22.30 5.75 -1.97
N MET A 106 -22.06 6.25 -0.74
CA MET A 106 -22.98 7.20 -0.09
C MET A 106 -23.09 8.53 -0.81
N ASN A 107 -22.06 8.92 -1.56
CA ASN A 107 -22.03 10.17 -2.34
C ASN A 107 -22.32 9.98 -3.84
N GLY A 108 -22.66 8.75 -4.28
CA GLY A 108 -22.94 8.45 -5.69
C GLY A 108 -21.68 8.52 -6.58
N ILE A 109 -20.50 8.40 -5.99
CA ILE A 109 -19.22 8.45 -6.69
C ILE A 109 -18.86 7.04 -7.14
N ARG A 110 -18.44 6.89 -8.39
CA ARG A 110 -17.88 5.65 -8.93
C ARG A 110 -16.39 5.87 -9.17
N LEU A 111 -15.57 5.29 -8.32
CA LEU A 111 -14.12 5.27 -8.48
C LEU A 111 -13.71 4.18 -9.45
N SER A 112 -12.75 4.45 -10.34
CA SER A 112 -12.05 3.40 -11.06
C SER A 112 -11.13 2.62 -10.11
N PRO A 113 -10.70 1.38 -10.45
CA PRO A 113 -9.70 0.66 -9.69
C PRO A 113 -8.43 1.47 -9.43
N GLU A 114 -7.94 2.17 -10.45
CA GLU A 114 -6.74 3.00 -10.39
C GLU A 114 -6.92 4.19 -9.44
N GLU A 115 -8.06 4.87 -9.50
CA GLU A 115 -8.39 5.96 -8.58
C GLU A 115 -8.46 5.48 -7.13
N LEU A 116 -9.05 4.31 -6.90
CA LEU A 116 -9.16 3.71 -5.58
C LEU A 116 -7.78 3.39 -4.99
N ILE A 117 -6.87 2.84 -5.79
CA ILE A 117 -5.47 2.57 -5.42
C ILE A 117 -4.74 3.88 -5.10
N GLU A 118 -4.82 4.87 -5.98
CA GLU A 118 -4.11 6.14 -5.80
C GLU A 118 -4.62 6.94 -4.60
N ILE A 119 -5.92 6.99 -4.37
CA ILE A 119 -6.51 7.69 -3.22
C ILE A 119 -6.11 6.97 -1.92
N SER A 120 -6.13 5.65 -1.90
CA SER A 120 -5.70 4.84 -0.75
C SER A 120 -4.23 5.07 -0.43
N LYS A 121 -3.35 5.01 -1.42
CA LYS A 121 -1.92 5.31 -1.27
C LYS A 121 -1.68 6.74 -0.79
N GLU A 122 -2.41 7.73 -1.35
CA GLU A 122 -2.29 9.13 -0.91
C GLU A 122 -2.66 9.29 0.56
N ALA A 123 -3.71 8.60 1.03
CA ALA A 123 -4.12 8.61 2.43
C ALA A 123 -2.99 8.12 3.36
N GLU A 124 -2.36 7.01 3.01
CA GLU A 124 -1.23 6.48 3.79
C GLU A 124 0.01 7.37 3.72
N ASN A 125 0.38 7.84 2.53
CA ASN A 125 1.62 8.59 2.35
C ASN A 125 1.53 10.03 2.89
N ARG A 126 0.41 10.72 2.66
CA ARG A 126 0.28 12.15 2.96
C ARG A 126 -0.25 12.43 4.35
N TYR A 127 -1.15 11.57 4.86
CA TYR A 127 -1.78 11.79 6.15
C TYR A 127 -1.17 10.91 7.25
N VAL A 128 -1.10 9.59 7.03
CA VAL A 128 -0.53 8.67 8.01
C VAL A 128 0.99 8.78 8.07
N GLY A 129 1.64 9.16 6.97
CA GLY A 129 3.08 9.39 6.89
C GLY A 129 3.90 8.11 6.65
N VAL A 130 3.34 7.12 5.98
CA VAL A 130 4.02 5.89 5.56
C VAL A 130 4.39 5.97 4.09
N SER A 131 5.67 5.96 3.76
CA SER A 131 6.17 6.03 2.37
C SER A 131 5.98 4.70 1.61
N CYS A 132 4.76 4.13 1.63
CA CYS A 132 4.45 2.87 0.95
C CYS A 132 4.40 3.03 -0.58
N GLY A 133 4.60 1.90 -1.29
CA GLY A 133 4.28 1.77 -2.71
C GLY A 133 2.81 1.45 -2.93
N LYS A 134 2.50 0.71 -4.01
CA LYS A 134 1.13 0.35 -4.40
C LYS A 134 0.80 -1.14 -4.21
N LEU A 135 1.72 -1.94 -3.67
CA LEU A 135 1.55 -3.40 -3.59
C LEU A 135 0.24 -3.77 -2.89
N ASP A 136 0.07 -3.28 -1.67
CA ASP A 136 -1.05 -3.65 -0.82
C ASP A 136 -2.39 -3.24 -1.46
N GLN A 137 -2.48 -1.99 -1.91
CA GLN A 137 -3.67 -1.44 -2.55
C GLN A 137 -4.00 -2.16 -3.86
N SER A 138 -2.99 -2.49 -4.67
CA SER A 138 -3.19 -3.23 -5.92
C SER A 138 -3.67 -4.65 -5.67
N CYS A 139 -3.15 -5.32 -4.65
CA CYS A 139 -3.62 -6.64 -4.26
C CYS A 139 -5.09 -6.63 -3.84
N GLU A 140 -5.49 -5.67 -3.01
CA GLU A 140 -6.87 -5.53 -2.54
C GLU A 140 -7.87 -5.25 -3.68
N VAL A 141 -7.43 -4.55 -4.72
CA VAL A 141 -8.32 -4.12 -5.82
C VAL A 141 -8.33 -5.12 -6.98
N TYR A 142 -7.18 -5.66 -7.37
CA TYR A 142 -7.06 -6.47 -8.58
C TYR A 142 -7.05 -7.98 -8.36
N CYS A 143 -6.61 -8.46 -7.18
CA CYS A 143 -6.50 -9.90 -6.97
C CYS A 143 -7.85 -10.62 -7.07
N LYS A 144 -7.82 -11.82 -7.63
CA LYS A 144 -8.97 -12.70 -7.75
C LYS A 144 -8.62 -14.09 -7.24
N LYS A 145 -9.62 -14.81 -6.78
CA LYS A 145 -9.47 -16.20 -6.37
C LYS A 145 -8.89 -17.03 -7.53
N ASP A 146 -7.93 -17.87 -7.21
CA ASP A 146 -7.22 -18.77 -8.14
C ASP A 146 -6.36 -18.06 -9.20
N TYR A 147 -6.01 -16.78 -8.97
CA TYR A 147 -5.09 -16.02 -9.80
C TYR A 147 -3.96 -15.42 -8.97
N LEU A 148 -2.77 -15.34 -9.57
CA LEU A 148 -1.67 -14.53 -9.10
C LEU A 148 -1.72 -13.18 -9.83
N LEU A 149 -1.71 -12.10 -9.09
CA LEU A 149 -1.45 -10.77 -9.66
C LEU A 149 0.05 -10.65 -9.92
N TYR A 150 0.43 -10.30 -11.14
CA TYR A 150 1.76 -9.86 -11.51
C TYR A 150 1.67 -8.45 -12.08
N MET A 151 2.42 -7.50 -11.52
CA MET A 151 2.31 -6.10 -11.90
C MET A 151 3.69 -5.43 -11.96
N ASP A 152 3.91 -4.60 -12.97
CA ASP A 152 5.06 -3.71 -13.06
C ASP A 152 4.65 -2.30 -12.62
N LEU A 153 5.24 -1.82 -11.54
CA LEU A 153 4.91 -0.50 -10.96
C LEU A 153 5.60 0.67 -11.68
N LEU A 154 6.34 0.41 -12.74
CA LEU A 154 6.91 1.45 -13.59
C LEU A 154 5.83 2.10 -14.47
N ASP A 155 4.93 1.29 -15.01
CA ASP A 155 3.87 1.70 -15.95
C ASP A 155 2.47 1.26 -15.50
N ASP A 156 2.37 0.68 -14.31
CA ASP A 156 1.14 0.14 -13.72
C ASP A 156 0.47 -0.98 -14.55
N SER A 157 1.20 -1.57 -15.51
CA SER A 157 0.71 -2.72 -16.26
C SER A 157 0.60 -3.95 -15.36
N TYR A 158 -0.47 -4.74 -15.52
CA TYR A 158 -0.67 -5.94 -14.72
C TYR A 158 -1.28 -7.09 -15.51
N GLU A 159 -1.05 -8.29 -15.00
CA GLU A 159 -1.62 -9.53 -15.49
C GLU A 159 -2.17 -10.36 -14.32
N LEU A 160 -3.29 -11.02 -14.54
CA LEU A 160 -3.82 -12.04 -13.63
C LEU A 160 -3.48 -13.41 -14.21
N ILE A 161 -2.45 -14.04 -13.66
CA ILE A 161 -1.96 -15.35 -14.10
C ILE A 161 -2.84 -16.43 -13.43
N PRO A 162 -3.56 -17.24 -14.20
CA PRO A 162 -4.40 -18.29 -13.62
C PRO A 162 -3.54 -19.35 -12.95
N ARG A 163 -4.06 -19.94 -11.88
CA ARG A 163 -3.44 -21.08 -11.22
C ARG A 163 -3.25 -22.23 -12.20
N HIS A 164 -2.03 -22.80 -12.25
CA HIS A 164 -1.78 -23.96 -13.11
C HIS A 164 -2.64 -25.16 -12.71
N PRO A 165 -3.27 -25.89 -13.66
CA PRO A 165 -4.15 -27.04 -13.34
C PRO A 165 -3.46 -28.12 -12.51
N ASP A 166 -2.18 -28.37 -12.75
CA ASP A 166 -1.40 -29.41 -12.06
C ASP A 166 -0.74 -28.91 -10.76
N MET A 167 -0.99 -27.66 -10.37
CA MET A 167 -0.46 -27.13 -9.12
C MET A 167 -1.00 -27.92 -7.93
N ARG A 168 -0.11 -28.46 -7.12
CA ARG A 168 -0.48 -29.19 -5.91
C ARG A 168 -1.29 -28.31 -4.97
N PRO A 169 -2.30 -28.88 -4.26
CA PRO A 169 -2.99 -28.13 -3.22
C PRO A 169 -2.02 -27.62 -2.17
N TYR A 170 -2.13 -26.35 -1.82
CA TYR A 170 -1.34 -25.70 -0.78
C TYR A 170 -2.25 -25.08 0.27
N ARG A 171 -1.69 -24.81 1.45
CA ARG A 171 -2.34 -24.06 2.53
C ARG A 171 -1.45 -22.94 2.96
N ILE A 172 -2.06 -21.80 3.26
CA ILE A 172 -1.35 -20.64 3.82
C ILE A 172 -1.49 -20.73 5.34
N ALA A 173 -0.35 -20.76 6.03
CA ALA A 173 -0.31 -20.70 7.48
C ALA A 173 0.14 -19.29 7.91
N ILE A 174 -0.68 -18.62 8.71
CA ILE A 174 -0.39 -17.30 9.25
C ILE A 174 0.01 -17.47 10.71
N PHE A 175 1.25 -17.07 11.05
CA PHE A 175 1.78 -17.11 12.39
C PHE A 175 1.90 -15.69 12.95
N PHE A 176 1.09 -15.38 13.93
CA PHE A 176 1.19 -14.10 14.63
C PHE A 176 2.36 -14.14 15.63
N SER A 177 3.31 -13.22 15.47
CA SER A 177 4.52 -13.16 16.31
C SER A 177 4.28 -12.58 17.72
N GLY A 178 3.08 -12.07 18.01
CA GLY A 178 2.78 -11.34 19.23
C GLY A 178 3.29 -9.90 19.26
N LEU A 179 3.90 -9.42 18.16
CA LEU A 179 4.40 -8.05 18.05
C LEU A 179 3.44 -7.19 17.25
N GLU A 180 2.86 -6.20 17.91
CA GLU A 180 2.10 -5.14 17.24
C GLU A 180 3.07 -4.05 16.74
N ARG A 181 2.97 -3.67 15.48
CA ARG A 181 3.80 -2.63 14.87
C ARG A 181 2.94 -1.64 14.11
N SER A 182 3.21 -0.35 14.35
CA SER A 182 2.77 0.72 13.46
C SER A 182 3.84 0.95 12.40
N LEU A 183 3.48 0.93 11.11
CA LEU A 183 4.41 1.24 10.02
C LEU A 183 4.94 2.66 10.13
N ALA A 184 4.10 3.62 10.52
CA ALA A 184 4.48 5.03 10.69
C ALA A 184 5.54 5.25 11.79
N GLY A 185 5.58 4.37 12.81
CA GLY A 185 6.60 4.40 13.88
C GLY A 185 7.76 3.43 13.67
N SER A 186 7.78 2.69 12.56
CA SER A 186 8.80 1.69 12.26
C SER A 186 9.98 2.26 11.46
N ALA A 187 11.02 1.44 11.29
CA ALA A 187 12.14 1.74 10.40
C ALA A 187 11.78 1.69 8.90
N PHE A 188 10.50 1.59 8.54
CA PHE A 188 10.07 1.46 7.13
C PHE A 188 10.49 2.66 6.29
N ASN A 189 10.15 3.88 6.71
CA ASN A 189 10.52 5.09 5.98
C ASN A 189 12.04 5.23 5.85
N MET A 190 12.79 4.92 6.91
CA MET A 190 14.25 4.91 6.85
C MET A 190 14.77 3.93 5.77
N ARG A 191 14.16 2.76 5.61
CA ARG A 191 14.55 1.82 4.56
C ARG A 191 14.23 2.31 3.15
N VAL A 192 13.13 3.05 2.99
CA VAL A 192 12.80 3.74 1.73
C VAL A 192 13.89 4.77 1.40
N ASP A 193 14.30 5.56 2.38
CA ASP A 193 15.34 6.57 2.19
C ASP A 193 16.72 5.95 1.93
N GLU A 194 17.05 4.82 2.56
CA GLU A 194 18.26 4.03 2.24
C GLU A 194 18.25 3.54 0.79
N CYS A 195 17.11 3.09 0.26
CA CYS A 195 16.98 2.70 -1.15
C CYS A 195 17.19 3.88 -2.10
N ARG A 196 16.55 5.03 -1.81
CA ARG A 196 16.73 6.27 -2.59
C ARG A 196 18.16 6.77 -2.55
N SER A 197 18.79 6.73 -1.37
CA SER A 197 20.21 7.11 -1.19
C SER A 197 21.14 6.22 -2.01
N ALA A 198 20.87 4.90 -2.02
CA ALA A 198 21.62 3.96 -2.87
C ALA A 198 21.48 4.31 -4.35
N ALA A 199 20.24 4.52 -4.83
CA ALA A 199 19.97 4.86 -6.23
C ALA A 199 20.64 6.18 -6.61
N TYR A 200 20.53 7.19 -5.78
CA TYR A 200 21.11 8.51 -5.99
C TYR A 200 22.66 8.45 -6.08
N ALA A 201 23.28 7.74 -5.13
CA ALA A 201 24.73 7.55 -5.13
C ALA A 201 25.23 6.76 -6.33
N LEU A 202 24.53 5.68 -6.71
CA LEU A 202 24.89 4.87 -7.89
C LEU A 202 24.81 5.68 -9.17
N LYS A 203 23.75 6.47 -9.38
CA LYS A 203 23.62 7.38 -10.52
C LYS A 203 24.77 8.39 -10.55
N ALA A 204 25.09 9.00 -9.41
CA ALA A 204 26.20 9.95 -9.30
C ALA A 204 27.57 9.30 -9.62
N TYR A 205 27.84 8.09 -9.11
CA TYR A 205 29.09 7.36 -9.41
C TYR A 205 29.24 6.98 -10.87
N ALA A 206 28.12 6.75 -11.54
CA ALA A 206 28.10 6.37 -12.96
C ALA A 206 28.05 7.60 -13.91
N GLY A 207 27.98 8.83 -13.38
CA GLY A 207 27.80 10.04 -14.19
C GLY A 207 26.43 10.09 -14.88
N MET A 208 25.43 9.40 -14.34
CA MET A 208 24.06 9.45 -14.85
C MET A 208 23.36 10.71 -14.34
N GLU A 209 22.42 11.20 -15.14
CA GLU A 209 21.53 12.27 -14.69
C GLU A 209 20.65 11.81 -13.54
N TYR A 210 20.47 12.65 -12.54
CA TYR A 210 19.60 12.40 -11.40
C TYR A 210 18.79 13.66 -11.06
N GLY A 211 17.51 13.46 -10.77
CA GLY A 211 16.57 14.51 -10.43
C GLY A 211 16.49 14.74 -8.91
N LYS A 212 15.27 14.97 -8.42
CA LYS A 212 15.00 15.11 -7.00
C LYS A 212 15.18 13.78 -6.27
N PHE A 213 15.63 13.86 -5.01
CA PHE A 213 15.85 12.69 -4.17
C PHE A 213 14.61 11.82 -4.02
N GLU A 214 13.46 12.43 -3.82
CA GLU A 214 12.18 11.74 -3.62
C GLU A 214 11.68 11.00 -4.87
N GLU A 215 12.15 11.40 -6.05
CA GLU A 215 11.77 10.83 -7.35
C GLU A 215 12.81 9.83 -7.87
N THR A 216 13.95 9.68 -7.17
CA THR A 216 15.04 8.79 -7.59
C THR A 216 14.80 7.37 -7.04
N ASN A 217 14.77 6.38 -7.91
CA ASN A 217 14.45 4.99 -7.59
C ASN A 217 15.56 4.04 -8.04
N LEU A 218 15.70 2.88 -7.40
CA LEU A 218 16.59 1.82 -7.83
C LEU A 218 16.21 1.25 -9.21
N ARG A 219 14.92 1.36 -9.58
CA ARG A 219 14.44 0.98 -10.94
C ARG A 219 15.15 1.74 -12.06
N ASP A 220 15.56 2.98 -11.78
CA ASP A 220 16.23 3.85 -12.77
C ASP A 220 17.72 3.52 -12.94
N VAL A 221 18.26 2.62 -12.12
CA VAL A 221 19.69 2.26 -12.11
C VAL A 221 19.88 0.88 -12.74
N PRO A 222 20.58 0.76 -13.87
CA PRO A 222 20.91 -0.53 -14.47
C PRO A 222 21.66 -1.44 -13.50
N TYR A 223 21.42 -2.74 -13.58
CA TYR A 223 22.06 -3.74 -12.69
C TYR A 223 23.59 -3.73 -12.82
N GLU A 224 24.11 -3.49 -14.02
CA GLU A 224 25.55 -3.39 -14.30
C GLU A 224 26.19 -2.21 -13.56
N VAL A 225 25.46 -1.10 -13.42
CA VAL A 225 25.89 0.07 -12.64
C VAL A 225 25.98 -0.30 -11.16
N TYR A 226 24.95 -1.00 -10.65
CA TYR A 226 24.99 -1.52 -9.27
C TYR A 226 26.18 -2.45 -9.06
N LEU A 227 26.39 -3.45 -9.91
CA LEU A 227 27.51 -4.39 -9.80
C LEU A 227 28.88 -3.68 -9.80
N ARG A 228 29.02 -2.64 -10.63
CA ARG A 228 30.26 -1.87 -10.75
C ARG A 228 30.58 -1.02 -9.54
N TYR A 229 29.56 -0.47 -8.86
CA TYR A 229 29.76 0.54 -7.83
C TYR A 229 29.25 0.14 -6.44
N ARG A 230 28.68 -1.05 -6.27
CA ARG A 230 28.06 -1.50 -5.01
C ARG A 230 29.01 -1.44 -3.80
N ASP A 231 30.29 -1.71 -4.00
CA ASP A 231 31.29 -1.72 -2.92
C ASP A 231 31.69 -0.31 -2.45
N ARG A 232 31.27 0.73 -3.18
CA ARG A 232 31.39 2.14 -2.77
C ARG A 232 30.22 2.64 -1.92
N LEU A 233 29.13 1.87 -1.87
CA LEU A 233 27.97 2.23 -1.06
C LEU A 233 28.21 1.93 0.41
N PRO A 234 27.70 2.77 1.34
CA PRO A 234 27.56 2.39 2.74
C PRO A 234 26.84 1.05 2.88
N GLU A 235 27.18 0.26 3.90
CA GLU A 235 26.69 -1.12 4.04
C GLU A 235 25.15 -1.20 4.06
N SER A 236 24.46 -0.29 4.78
CA SER A 236 23.00 -0.28 4.83
C SER A 236 22.38 -0.04 3.44
N TRP A 237 22.91 0.91 2.66
CA TRP A 237 22.44 1.21 1.32
C TRP A 237 22.71 0.06 0.34
N ARG A 238 23.88 -0.54 0.42
CA ARG A 238 24.26 -1.71 -0.38
C ARG A 238 23.29 -2.86 -0.15
N ARG A 239 22.99 -3.19 1.13
CA ARG A 239 22.02 -4.24 1.47
C ARG A 239 20.62 -3.97 0.92
N ARG A 240 20.18 -2.70 0.88
CA ARG A 240 18.88 -2.33 0.30
C ARG A 240 18.86 -2.49 -1.21
N ALA A 241 19.90 -2.03 -1.89
CA ALA A 241 20.03 -2.20 -3.34
C ALA A 241 20.10 -3.68 -3.72
N GLU A 242 20.93 -4.49 -3.02
CA GLU A 242 21.02 -5.92 -3.23
C GLU A 242 19.66 -6.62 -3.06
N HIS A 243 18.95 -6.30 -1.98
CA HIS A 243 17.60 -6.82 -1.75
C HIS A 243 16.66 -6.46 -2.91
N TRP A 244 16.68 -5.22 -3.39
CA TRP A 244 15.80 -4.77 -4.47
C TRP A 244 16.06 -5.54 -5.77
N TYR A 245 17.32 -5.66 -6.20
CA TYR A 245 17.67 -6.37 -7.44
C TYR A 245 17.37 -7.86 -7.35
N THR A 246 17.70 -8.49 -6.24
CA THR A 246 17.41 -9.91 -6.04
C THR A 246 15.91 -10.20 -5.91
N GLU A 247 15.14 -9.28 -5.32
CA GLU A 247 13.68 -9.40 -5.23
C GLU A 247 13.03 -9.20 -6.59
N PHE A 248 13.53 -8.28 -7.40
CA PHE A 248 13.04 -8.07 -8.76
C PHE A 248 13.14 -9.36 -9.60
N ASP A 249 14.27 -10.06 -9.53
CA ASP A 249 14.47 -11.37 -10.17
C ASP A 249 13.54 -12.45 -9.57
N ARG A 250 13.42 -12.52 -8.24
CA ARG A 250 12.53 -13.49 -7.57
C ARG A 250 11.07 -13.33 -7.97
N VAL A 251 10.58 -12.11 -8.08
CA VAL A 251 9.21 -11.83 -8.51
C VAL A 251 8.96 -12.37 -9.93
N GLN A 252 9.88 -12.15 -10.86
CA GLN A 252 9.76 -12.66 -12.23
C GLN A 252 9.73 -14.19 -12.26
N ARG A 253 10.71 -14.84 -11.62
CA ARG A 253 10.76 -16.31 -11.55
C ARG A 253 9.55 -16.90 -10.80
N GLY A 254 9.04 -16.20 -9.79
CA GLY A 254 7.84 -16.60 -9.07
C GLY A 254 6.59 -16.59 -9.94
N ALA A 255 6.45 -15.57 -10.79
CA ALA A 255 5.35 -15.50 -11.75
C ALA A 255 5.44 -16.59 -12.84
N GLU A 256 6.66 -16.90 -13.32
CA GLU A 256 6.89 -17.98 -14.29
C GLU A 256 6.62 -19.38 -13.69
N ALA A 257 6.81 -19.54 -12.38
CA ALA A 257 6.65 -20.80 -11.68
C ALA A 257 5.21 -21.06 -11.20
N TRP A 258 4.36 -20.04 -11.20
CA TRP A 258 2.96 -20.14 -10.78
C TRP A 258 2.12 -20.93 -11.80
#